data_a268ea0dc2926ff6f0462d5f7fdf6b43
#
_entry.id   a268ea0dc2926ff6f0462d5f7fdf6b43
#
_cell.length_a   1.000
_cell.length_b   1.000
_cell.length_c   1.000
_cell.angle_alpha   90.00
_cell.angle_beta   90.00
_cell.angle_gamma   90.00
#
_symmetry.space_group_name_H-M   'P 1'
#
loop_
_entity.id
_entity.type
_entity.pdbx_description
1 polymer ?
#
loop_
_entity_poly.entity_id
_entity_poly.type
_entity_poly.pdbx_seq_one_letter_code
_entity_poly.pdbx_strand_id
1 'polypeptide(L)'
;MIKLNVGASPIWSKEGWHTLDHKFRENTDTSLQGDAANIPLESDTCSTVFTSHMFEHIPHVKLEEILLEFNRVLERDGILRILTPDLKKVAKAYIEEDVDFFEEAKLEDESLRTDLGFGGMFMNFIVSPGQDTALFNRSLNQFIAGYAHLYSYDFNMLKILLERTGFYQVEEKPFCS
;
A
#
# COMPACT_ATOMS: atom_id res chain seq x y z
N MET A 1 8.13 -12.92 18.86
CA MET A 1 7.02 -12.20 18.20
C MET A 1 7.45 -11.81 16.80
N ILE A 2 6.60 -12.02 15.82
CA ILE A 2 6.87 -11.81 14.41
C ILE A 2 6.74 -10.31 14.07
N LYS A 3 7.65 -9.79 13.27
CA LYS A 3 7.49 -8.52 12.54
C LYS A 3 7.17 -8.91 11.09
N LEU A 4 5.99 -8.55 10.60
CA LEU A 4 5.51 -8.97 9.29
C LEU A 4 5.43 -7.78 8.34
N ASN A 5 6.05 -7.89 7.16
CA ASN A 5 5.83 -6.96 6.05
C ASN A 5 4.86 -7.59 5.03
N VAL A 6 3.71 -6.95 4.83
CA VAL A 6 2.64 -7.41 3.92
C VAL A 6 2.68 -6.60 2.63
N GLY A 7 2.65 -7.29 1.49
CA GLY A 7 2.88 -6.68 0.17
C GLY A 7 4.35 -6.34 -0.05
N ALA A 8 5.25 -7.18 0.46
CA ALA A 8 6.67 -6.87 0.61
C ALA A 8 7.47 -6.87 -0.70
N SER A 9 6.87 -7.15 -1.86
CA SER A 9 7.59 -7.37 -3.11
C SER A 9 8.60 -8.52 -3.04
N PRO A 10 8.95 -9.18 -4.13
CA PRO A 10 9.87 -10.33 -4.11
C PRO A 10 11.31 -9.99 -3.71
N ILE A 11 11.70 -8.72 -3.80
CA ILE A 11 13.08 -8.27 -3.53
C ILE A 11 13.30 -7.71 -2.12
N TRP A 12 12.22 -7.42 -1.37
CA TRP A 12 12.35 -6.85 -0.03
C TRP A 12 12.74 -7.94 0.99
N SER A 13 13.77 -7.69 1.75
CA SER A 13 14.18 -8.53 2.88
C SER A 13 14.83 -7.69 3.96
N LYS A 14 14.60 -8.05 5.22
CA LYS A 14 15.24 -7.42 6.36
C LYS A 14 15.38 -8.45 7.47
N GLU A 15 16.56 -8.52 8.07
CA GLU A 15 16.83 -9.42 9.21
C GLU A 15 15.80 -9.21 10.33
N GLY A 16 15.28 -10.31 10.87
CA GLY A 16 14.25 -10.30 11.93
C GLY A 16 12.84 -10.00 11.46
N TRP A 17 12.61 -9.92 10.15
CA TRP A 17 11.29 -9.72 9.57
C TRP A 17 10.81 -10.93 8.76
N HIS A 18 9.53 -11.21 8.85
CA HIS A 18 8.81 -12.07 7.92
C HIS A 18 8.18 -11.23 6.81
N THR A 19 7.92 -11.86 5.69
CA THR A 19 7.29 -11.21 4.54
C THR A 19 6.09 -12.02 4.08
N LEU A 20 5.04 -11.33 3.65
CA LEU A 20 3.88 -11.92 2.98
C LEU A 20 3.67 -11.23 1.65
N ASP A 21 3.53 -12.01 0.60
CA ASP A 21 3.11 -11.52 -0.71
C ASP A 21 2.24 -12.57 -1.41
N HIS A 22 1.30 -12.12 -2.25
CA HIS A 22 0.42 -13.03 -2.98
C HIS A 22 1.10 -13.62 -4.22
N LYS A 23 2.22 -13.06 -4.64
CA LYS A 23 2.97 -13.46 -5.83
C LYS A 23 4.43 -13.78 -5.53
N PHE A 24 4.98 -14.71 -6.33
CA PHE A 24 6.42 -14.88 -6.57
C PHE A 24 7.32 -15.14 -5.36
N ARG A 25 6.78 -15.72 -4.28
CA ARG A 25 7.64 -16.13 -3.17
C ARG A 25 7.62 -17.64 -3.01
N GLU A 26 8.78 -18.21 -2.81
CA GLU A 26 8.88 -19.53 -2.26
C GLU A 26 8.54 -19.45 -0.76
N ASN A 27 7.69 -20.35 -0.28
CA ASN A 27 7.42 -20.47 1.13
C ASN A 27 8.69 -20.92 1.87
N THR A 28 9.15 -20.09 2.77
CA THR A 28 10.20 -20.42 3.73
C THR A 28 9.71 -20.07 5.13
N ASP A 29 10.50 -20.34 6.16
CA ASP A 29 10.13 -20.00 7.54
C ASP A 29 9.86 -18.49 7.74
N THR A 30 10.42 -17.63 6.90
CA THR A 30 10.28 -16.16 6.99
C THR A 30 9.67 -15.49 5.76
N SER A 31 9.44 -16.23 4.69
CA SER A 31 8.82 -15.74 3.45
C SER A 31 7.55 -16.53 3.17
N LEU A 32 6.40 -15.88 3.33
CA LEU A 32 5.09 -16.50 3.20
C LEU A 32 4.45 -16.07 1.88
N GLN A 33 3.85 -17.02 1.19
CA GLN A 33 2.94 -16.73 0.08
C GLN A 33 1.50 -16.81 0.61
N GLY A 34 0.73 -15.72 0.40
CA GLY A 34 -0.65 -15.69 0.88
C GLY A 34 -1.36 -14.38 0.53
N ASP A 35 -2.64 -14.35 0.85
CA ASP A 35 -3.48 -13.16 0.70
C ASP A 35 -3.45 -12.33 1.99
N ALA A 36 -3.42 -11.00 1.85
CA ALA A 36 -3.47 -10.08 2.98
C ALA A 36 -4.80 -10.17 3.77
N ALA A 37 -5.87 -10.66 3.14
CA ALA A 37 -7.15 -10.93 3.79
C ALA A 37 -7.23 -12.32 4.46
N ASN A 38 -6.18 -13.15 4.30
CA ASN A 38 -6.10 -14.48 4.92
C ASN A 38 -4.64 -14.85 5.16
N ILE A 39 -4.04 -14.25 6.18
CA ILE A 39 -2.63 -14.41 6.53
C ILE A 39 -2.41 -15.78 7.17
N PRO A 40 -1.46 -16.60 6.67
CA PRO A 40 -1.23 -17.96 7.19
C PRO A 40 -0.43 -17.93 8.52
N LEU A 41 -0.90 -17.16 9.48
CA LEU A 41 -0.37 -17.05 10.84
C LEU A 41 -1.52 -17.14 11.84
N GLU A 42 -1.22 -17.67 13.01
CA GLU A 42 -2.17 -17.67 14.13
C GLU A 42 -2.45 -16.26 14.65
N SER A 43 -3.58 -16.10 15.33
CA SER A 43 -3.92 -14.84 16.00
C SER A 43 -2.87 -14.46 17.04
N ASP A 44 -2.68 -13.16 17.27
CA ASP A 44 -1.82 -12.63 18.33
C ASP A 44 -0.34 -13.04 18.22
N THR A 45 0.17 -13.30 16.99
CA THR A 45 1.56 -13.75 16.77
C THR A 45 2.50 -12.65 16.33
N CYS A 46 1.98 -11.52 15.82
CA CYS A 46 2.76 -10.43 15.29
C CYS A 46 2.86 -9.26 16.31
N SER A 47 4.09 -8.81 16.60
CA SER A 47 4.28 -7.55 17.32
C SER A 47 4.19 -6.31 16.42
N THR A 48 4.42 -6.50 15.13
CA THR A 48 4.36 -5.42 14.14
C THR A 48 3.87 -5.97 12.81
N VAL A 49 2.91 -5.28 12.20
CA VAL A 49 2.54 -5.43 10.80
C VAL A 49 2.93 -4.14 10.08
N PHE A 50 3.67 -4.26 9.00
CA PHE A 50 4.08 -3.15 8.15
C PHE A 50 3.58 -3.38 6.74
N THR A 51 3.12 -2.33 6.08
CA THR A 51 2.77 -2.35 4.66
C THR A 51 3.19 -1.03 4.02
N SER A 52 3.70 -1.10 2.82
CA SER A 52 4.17 0.05 2.06
C SER A 52 3.74 -0.08 0.62
N HIS A 53 3.09 0.96 0.09
CA HIS A 53 2.61 1.00 -1.29
C HIS A 53 1.79 -0.25 -1.68
N MET A 54 0.81 -0.59 -0.84
CA MET A 54 -0.08 -1.73 -1.06
C MET A 54 -1.55 -1.32 -1.11
N PHE A 55 -1.99 -0.41 -0.23
CA PHE A 55 -3.40 -0.08 -0.07
C PHE A 55 -4.02 0.55 -1.31
N GLU A 56 -3.25 1.35 -2.03
CA GLU A 56 -3.64 1.96 -3.29
C GLU A 56 -3.93 0.93 -4.40
N HIS A 57 -3.38 -0.27 -4.29
CA HIS A 57 -3.57 -1.37 -5.25
C HIS A 57 -4.72 -2.31 -4.88
N ILE A 58 -5.38 -2.07 -3.76
CA ILE A 58 -6.46 -2.92 -3.25
C ILE A 58 -7.81 -2.29 -3.58
N PRO A 59 -8.79 -3.06 -4.10
CA PRO A 59 -10.14 -2.57 -4.20
C PRO A 59 -10.64 -2.06 -2.85
N HIS A 60 -11.13 -0.82 -2.79
CA HIS A 60 -11.55 -0.17 -1.54
C HIS A 60 -12.49 -1.04 -0.68
N VAL A 61 -13.41 -1.77 -1.34
CA VAL A 61 -14.37 -2.66 -0.67
C VAL A 61 -13.72 -3.84 0.07
N LYS A 62 -12.45 -4.14 -0.21
CA LYS A 62 -11.69 -5.22 0.43
C LYS A 62 -10.81 -4.75 1.58
N LEU A 63 -10.59 -3.45 1.71
CA LEU A 63 -9.63 -2.95 2.69
C LEU A 63 -10.04 -3.22 4.12
N GLU A 64 -11.33 -3.14 4.44
CA GLU A 64 -11.85 -3.42 5.78
C GLU A 64 -11.60 -4.88 6.20
N GLU A 65 -11.78 -5.84 5.28
CA GLU A 65 -11.47 -7.26 5.50
C GLU A 65 -9.98 -7.47 5.81
N ILE A 66 -9.11 -6.80 5.06
CA ILE A 66 -7.65 -6.86 5.28
C ILE A 66 -7.25 -6.24 6.61
N LEU A 67 -7.84 -5.11 6.99
CA LEU A 67 -7.56 -4.47 8.27
C LEU A 67 -8.01 -5.32 9.46
N LEU A 68 -9.14 -6.02 9.36
CA LEU A 68 -9.58 -6.99 10.35
C LEU A 68 -8.59 -8.14 10.49
N GLU A 69 -8.04 -8.62 9.36
CA GLU A 69 -7.04 -9.67 9.36
C GLU A 69 -5.70 -9.20 9.96
N PHE A 70 -5.28 -7.97 9.69
CA PHE A 70 -4.12 -7.36 10.35
C PHE A 70 -4.33 -7.26 11.87
N ASN A 71 -5.51 -6.85 12.29
CA ASN A 71 -5.86 -6.81 13.72
C ASN A 71 -5.82 -8.20 14.34
N ARG A 72 -6.31 -9.24 13.64
CA ARG A 72 -6.29 -10.62 14.12
C ARG A 72 -4.89 -11.16 14.40
N VAL A 73 -3.95 -10.91 13.48
CA VAL A 73 -2.58 -11.44 13.64
C VAL A 73 -1.71 -10.62 14.59
N LEU A 74 -2.05 -9.35 14.82
CA LEU A 74 -1.35 -8.50 15.78
C LEU A 74 -1.66 -8.93 17.20
N GLU A 75 -0.62 -8.99 18.03
CA GLU A 75 -0.81 -9.12 19.47
C GLU A 75 -1.49 -7.90 20.06
N ARG A 76 -1.97 -8.02 21.29
CA ARG A 76 -2.47 -6.88 22.03
C ARG A 76 -1.37 -5.80 22.12
N ASP A 77 -1.73 -4.56 21.81
CA ASP A 77 -0.81 -3.41 21.75
C ASP A 77 0.26 -3.52 20.66
N GLY A 78 0.12 -4.45 19.71
CA GLY A 78 0.94 -4.55 18.51
C GLY A 78 0.77 -3.34 17.59
N ILE A 79 1.76 -3.08 16.75
CA ILE A 79 1.82 -1.88 15.92
C ILE A 79 1.51 -2.22 14.46
N LEU A 80 0.51 -1.55 13.90
CA LEU A 80 0.31 -1.47 12.46
C LEU A 80 0.94 -0.18 11.92
N ARG A 81 1.85 -0.29 10.95
CA ARG A 81 2.41 0.85 10.22
C ARG A 81 2.07 0.76 8.74
N ILE A 82 1.48 1.83 8.23
CA ILE A 82 1.04 1.94 6.83
C ILE A 82 1.78 3.10 6.18
N LEU A 83 2.36 2.85 5.00
CA LEU A 83 2.84 3.87 4.08
C LEU A 83 2.04 3.78 2.79
N THR A 84 1.44 4.87 2.37
CA THR A 84 0.67 4.99 1.11
C THR A 84 0.73 6.43 0.62
N PRO A 85 0.59 6.70 -0.67
CA PRO A 85 0.48 8.06 -1.18
C PRO A 85 -0.67 8.81 -0.48
N ASP A 86 -0.40 10.05 -0.07
CA ASP A 86 -1.37 10.89 0.64
C ASP A 86 -2.17 11.72 -0.36
N LEU A 87 -3.44 11.36 -0.55
CA LEU A 87 -4.38 12.08 -1.42
C LEU A 87 -4.41 13.58 -1.15
N LYS A 88 -4.35 14.00 0.12
CA LYS A 88 -4.40 15.41 0.50
C LYS A 88 -3.15 16.16 0.05
N LYS A 89 -1.96 15.55 0.18
CA LYS A 89 -0.69 16.13 -0.29
C LYS A 89 -0.68 16.25 -1.81
N VAL A 90 -1.10 15.19 -2.51
CA VAL A 90 -1.19 15.17 -3.98
C VAL A 90 -2.16 16.25 -4.49
N ALA A 91 -3.35 16.35 -3.87
CA ALA A 91 -4.34 17.38 -4.24
C ALA A 91 -3.82 18.81 -3.99
N LYS A 92 -3.11 19.01 -2.87
CA LYS A 92 -2.47 20.31 -2.57
C LYS A 92 -1.42 20.66 -3.62
N ALA A 93 -0.52 19.74 -3.92
CA ALA A 93 0.52 19.94 -4.94
C ALA A 93 -0.08 20.27 -6.33
N TYR A 94 -1.20 19.64 -6.68
CA TYR A 94 -1.91 19.95 -7.91
C TYR A 94 -2.47 21.39 -7.92
N ILE A 95 -3.10 21.83 -6.84
CA ILE A 95 -3.69 23.16 -6.73
C ILE A 95 -2.61 24.25 -6.72
N GLU A 96 -1.48 23.99 -6.08
CA GLU A 96 -0.35 24.92 -5.95
C GLU A 96 0.60 24.87 -7.15
N GLU A 97 0.36 23.99 -8.12
CA GLU A 97 1.23 23.73 -9.28
C GLU A 97 2.67 23.44 -8.86
N ASP A 98 2.83 22.63 -7.80
CA ASP A 98 4.12 22.28 -7.20
C ASP A 98 4.88 21.31 -8.12
N VAL A 99 5.76 21.88 -8.94
CA VAL A 99 6.58 21.13 -9.90
C VAL A 99 7.52 20.18 -9.16
N ASP A 100 8.14 20.64 -8.08
CA ASP A 100 9.16 19.86 -7.36
C ASP A 100 8.57 18.59 -6.77
N PHE A 101 7.37 18.66 -6.20
CA PHE A 101 6.64 17.50 -5.70
C PHE A 101 6.45 16.40 -6.76
N PHE A 102 6.04 16.81 -7.97
CA PHE A 102 5.77 15.84 -9.05
C PHE A 102 7.05 15.36 -9.75
N GLU A 103 8.12 16.17 -9.78
CA GLU A 103 9.40 15.75 -10.33
C GLU A 103 10.12 14.75 -9.40
N GLU A 104 10.04 14.92 -8.08
CA GLU A 104 10.53 13.93 -7.12
C GLU A 104 9.84 12.58 -7.31
N ALA A 105 8.52 12.58 -7.44
CA ALA A 105 7.76 11.35 -7.68
C ALA A 105 8.10 10.69 -9.02
N LYS A 106 8.40 11.48 -10.06
CA LYS A 106 8.83 10.96 -11.37
C LYS A 106 10.17 10.24 -11.32
N LEU A 107 11.09 10.70 -10.46
CA LEU A 107 12.39 10.03 -10.27
C LEU A 107 12.23 8.62 -9.68
N GLU A 108 11.14 8.36 -8.97
CA GLU A 108 10.83 7.05 -8.40
C GLU A 108 10.11 6.13 -9.40
N ASP A 109 9.37 6.68 -10.36
CA ASP A 109 8.63 5.92 -11.37
C ASP A 109 8.63 6.63 -12.74
N GLU A 110 9.49 6.17 -13.64
CA GLU A 110 9.60 6.70 -15.01
C GLU A 110 8.35 6.46 -15.87
N SER A 111 7.41 5.59 -15.42
CA SER A 111 6.16 5.34 -16.12
C SER A 111 5.13 6.46 -15.95
N LEU A 112 5.38 7.41 -15.07
CA LEU A 112 4.50 8.55 -14.83
C LEU A 112 4.38 9.44 -16.07
N ARG A 113 3.15 9.62 -16.53
CA ARG A 113 2.85 10.48 -17.67
C ARG A 113 2.89 11.94 -17.28
N THR A 114 3.94 12.62 -17.69
CA THR A 114 4.13 14.07 -17.48
C THR A 114 3.77 14.91 -18.70
N ASP A 115 3.52 14.27 -19.83
CA ASP A 115 3.17 14.91 -21.11
C ASP A 115 1.81 15.60 -21.12
N LEU A 116 0.94 15.29 -20.13
CA LEU A 116 -0.37 15.91 -19.95
C LEU A 116 -0.39 17.03 -18.90
N GLY A 117 0.78 17.54 -18.50
CA GLY A 117 0.90 18.62 -17.51
C GLY A 117 0.43 18.20 -16.10
N PHE A 118 0.15 19.18 -15.22
CA PHE A 118 -0.23 18.92 -13.82
C PHE A 118 -1.46 18.02 -13.67
N GLY A 119 -2.46 18.14 -14.54
CA GLY A 119 -3.62 17.26 -14.52
C GLY A 119 -3.25 15.80 -14.78
N GLY A 120 -2.34 15.54 -15.71
CA GLY A 120 -1.82 14.21 -15.97
C GLY A 120 -1.02 13.66 -14.79
N MET A 121 -0.15 14.46 -14.20
CA MET A 121 0.63 14.11 -13.02
C MET A 121 -0.28 13.78 -11.84
N PHE A 122 -1.28 14.62 -11.56
CA PHE A 122 -2.28 14.37 -10.52
C PHE A 122 -3.00 13.03 -10.74
N MET A 123 -3.49 12.79 -11.96
CA MET A 123 -4.19 11.55 -12.27
C MET A 123 -3.31 10.31 -12.13
N ASN A 124 -2.01 10.41 -12.39
CA ASN A 124 -1.08 9.31 -12.19
C ASN A 124 -1.01 8.83 -10.73
N PHE A 125 -1.17 9.75 -9.77
CA PHE A 125 -1.23 9.39 -8.36
C PHE A 125 -2.58 8.78 -7.94
N ILE A 126 -3.66 9.24 -8.54
CA ILE A 126 -5.03 8.82 -8.17
C ILE A 126 -5.38 7.48 -8.83
N VAL A 127 -5.05 7.37 -10.12
CA VAL A 127 -5.36 6.21 -10.95
C VAL A 127 -4.08 5.80 -11.65
N SER A 128 -3.62 4.59 -11.45
CA SER A 128 -2.29 4.15 -11.86
C SER A 128 -1.83 4.67 -13.22
N PRO A 129 -0.61 5.17 -13.27
CA PRO A 129 0.04 5.52 -14.54
C PRO A 129 0.17 4.30 -15.45
N GLY A 130 0.11 4.52 -16.75
CA GLY A 130 0.25 3.44 -17.71
C GLY A 130 -0.95 2.49 -17.79
N GLN A 131 -2.08 2.86 -17.22
CA GLN A 131 -3.32 2.09 -17.35
C GLN A 131 -3.74 1.90 -18.79
N ASP A 132 -3.59 2.91 -19.60
CA ASP A 132 -3.77 2.84 -21.05
C ASP A 132 -2.90 1.74 -21.66
N THR A 133 -1.64 1.64 -21.28
CA THR A 133 -0.74 0.57 -21.72
C THR A 133 -1.17 -0.79 -21.17
N ALA A 134 -1.60 -0.86 -19.93
CA ALA A 134 -2.10 -2.08 -19.32
C ALA A 134 -3.43 -2.55 -19.92
N LEU A 135 -4.34 -1.64 -20.20
CA LEU A 135 -5.65 -1.92 -20.78
C LEU A 135 -5.56 -2.35 -22.26
N PHE A 136 -4.65 -1.78 -23.03
CA PHE A 136 -4.57 -2.03 -24.47
C PHE A 136 -3.52 -3.07 -24.87
N ASN A 137 -2.44 -3.23 -24.11
CA ASN A 137 -1.32 -4.09 -24.46
C ASN A 137 -1.10 -5.28 -23.51
N ARG A 138 -1.78 -5.32 -22.38
CA ARG A 138 -1.63 -6.39 -21.40
C ARG A 138 -2.98 -6.93 -20.99
N SER A 139 -3.05 -8.22 -20.82
CA SER A 139 -4.28 -8.90 -20.43
C SER A 139 -4.86 -8.29 -19.15
N LEU A 140 -6.19 -8.36 -19.00
CA LEU A 140 -6.93 -8.03 -17.78
C LEU A 140 -6.27 -8.59 -16.51
N ASN A 141 -5.51 -9.67 -16.63
CA ASN A 141 -4.76 -10.29 -15.55
C ASN A 141 -3.68 -9.39 -14.93
N GLN A 142 -3.16 -8.38 -15.63
CA GLN A 142 -2.17 -7.46 -15.03
C GLN A 142 -2.81 -6.31 -14.27
N PHE A 143 -4.00 -5.90 -14.67
CA PHE A 143 -4.83 -5.00 -13.87
C PHE A 143 -5.24 -5.68 -12.55
N ILE A 144 -5.70 -6.91 -12.64
CA ILE A 144 -6.01 -7.78 -11.49
C ILE A 144 -4.72 -8.13 -10.71
N ALA A 145 -3.57 -8.03 -11.35
CA ALA A 145 -2.30 -8.40 -10.77
C ALA A 145 -1.70 -7.36 -9.80
N GLY A 146 -2.41 -6.29 -9.46
CA GLY A 146 -2.03 -5.36 -8.38
C GLY A 146 -0.95 -4.35 -8.74
N TYR A 147 -0.82 -3.97 -10.02
CA TYR A 147 0.09 -2.90 -10.45
C TYR A 147 -0.59 -1.55 -10.67
N ALA A 148 -1.92 -1.50 -10.59
CA ALA A 148 -2.69 -0.29 -10.80
C ALA A 148 -3.12 0.33 -9.48
N HIS A 149 -3.01 1.64 -9.33
CA HIS A 149 -3.69 2.35 -8.26
C HIS A 149 -5.20 2.29 -8.51
N LEU A 150 -5.92 1.72 -7.60
CA LEU A 150 -7.38 1.56 -7.67
C LEU A 150 -8.10 2.58 -6.81
N TYR A 151 -7.42 3.10 -5.79
CA TYR A 151 -8.00 4.04 -4.84
C TYR A 151 -6.89 4.84 -4.15
N SER A 152 -7.20 6.06 -3.72
CA SER A 152 -6.27 6.91 -2.99
C SER A 152 -6.84 7.28 -1.64
N TYR A 153 -5.99 7.39 -0.63
CA TYR A 153 -6.37 7.64 0.75
C TYR A 153 -5.70 8.90 1.28
N ASP A 154 -6.41 9.61 2.16
CA ASP A 154 -5.80 10.55 3.09
C ASP A 154 -5.80 9.96 4.52
N PHE A 155 -5.14 10.66 5.43
CA PHE A 155 -5.06 10.22 6.83
C PHE A 155 -6.44 10.08 7.48
N ASN A 156 -7.38 10.99 7.22
CA ASN A 156 -8.71 10.94 7.84
C ASN A 156 -9.51 9.72 7.40
N MET A 157 -9.45 9.40 6.11
CA MET A 157 -10.08 8.19 5.55
C MET A 157 -9.51 6.93 6.18
N LEU A 158 -8.19 6.81 6.26
CA LEU A 158 -7.53 5.66 6.88
C LEU A 158 -7.85 5.57 8.37
N LYS A 159 -7.86 6.70 9.09
CA LYS A 159 -8.20 6.74 10.51
C LYS A 159 -9.60 6.17 10.77
N ILE A 160 -10.60 6.58 9.97
CA ILE A 160 -11.97 6.07 10.10
C ILE A 160 -12.03 4.56 9.89
N LEU A 161 -11.33 4.04 8.87
CA LEU A 161 -11.29 2.60 8.58
C LEU A 161 -10.57 1.81 9.68
N LEU A 162 -9.45 2.33 10.15
CA LEU A 162 -8.68 1.73 11.23
C LEU A 162 -9.48 1.65 12.54
N GLU A 163 -10.12 2.73 12.93
CA GLU A 163 -10.94 2.76 14.16
C GLU A 163 -12.13 1.80 14.06
N ARG A 164 -12.76 1.66 12.88
CA ARG A 164 -13.84 0.68 12.64
C ARG A 164 -13.38 -0.77 12.77
N THR A 165 -12.13 -1.03 12.44
CA THR A 165 -11.55 -2.38 12.46
C THR A 165 -10.79 -2.69 13.76
N GLY A 166 -10.97 -1.83 14.79
CA GLY A 166 -10.51 -2.07 16.15
C GLY A 166 -9.14 -1.51 16.49
N PHE A 167 -8.50 -0.78 15.59
CA PHE A 167 -7.27 -0.05 15.89
C PHE A 167 -7.57 1.20 16.73
N TYR A 168 -6.65 1.56 17.60
CA TYR A 168 -6.72 2.74 18.45
C TYR A 168 -5.40 3.50 18.46
N GLN A 169 -5.38 4.72 18.98
CA GLN A 169 -4.21 5.61 18.95
C GLN A 169 -3.66 5.80 17.54
N VAL A 170 -4.56 6.01 16.57
CA VAL A 170 -4.18 6.22 15.17
C VAL A 170 -3.56 7.60 15.01
N GLU A 171 -2.28 7.63 14.61
CA GLU A 171 -1.49 8.85 14.47
C GLU A 171 -0.85 8.94 13.09
N GLU A 172 -0.81 10.15 12.54
CA GLU A 172 0.02 10.45 11.38
C GLU A 172 1.47 10.65 11.84
N LYS A 173 2.41 9.96 11.17
CA LYS A 173 3.85 10.09 11.44
C LYS A 173 4.58 10.51 10.17
N PRO A 174 5.66 11.29 10.29
CA PRO A 174 6.52 11.57 9.15
C PRO A 174 7.09 10.29 8.54
N PHE A 175 7.44 10.36 7.25
CA PHE A 175 8.25 9.34 6.61
C PHE A 175 9.60 9.22 7.36
N CYS A 176 10.09 8.04 7.61
CA CYS A 176 11.31 7.78 8.38
C CYS A 176 11.25 8.06 9.91
N SER A 177 10.06 8.15 10.51
CA SER A 177 9.93 8.26 11.98
C SER A 177 9.81 6.89 12.66
#